data_1c861f96de05c23dc86db91c3dcc3305
#
_entry.id   1c861f96de05c23dc86db91c3dcc3305
#
_cell.length_a   1.000
_cell.length_b   1.000
_cell.length_c   1.000
_cell.angle_alpha   90.00
_cell.angle_beta   90.00
_cell.angle_gamma   90.00
#
_symmetry.space_group_name_H-M   'P 1'
#
loop_
_entity.id
_entity.type
_entity.pdbx_description
1 polymer ?
#
loop_
_entity_poly.entity_id
_entity_poly.type
_entity_poly.pdbx_seq_one_letter_code
_entity_poly.pdbx_strand_id
1 'polypeptide(L)'
;MEPTKTWSANAKLSGDPCKGLSGSTSALRCSYEVSYNNQCGSSKSITVTVTGRSDNGQIVTAGSTSVSIPTGSGKKTGVIGFDSGVRCGSISVSGGGSGNC
;
A
#
# COMPACT_ATOMS: atom_id res chain seq x y z
N MET A 1 -10.91 18.27 30.39
CA MET A 1 -9.74 17.98 29.50
C MET A 1 -10.20 17.19 28.31
N GLU A 2 -9.98 17.68 27.12
CA GLU A 2 -10.35 16.96 25.92
C GLU A 2 -9.31 15.87 25.62
N PRO A 3 -9.75 14.70 25.14
CA PRO A 3 -8.78 13.67 24.72
C PRO A 3 -7.99 14.16 23.51
N THR A 4 -6.73 13.76 23.47
CA THR A 4 -5.88 14.03 22.32
C THR A 4 -6.42 13.29 21.09
N LYS A 5 -6.66 14.02 20.03
CA LYS A 5 -7.08 13.40 18.76
C LYS A 5 -5.85 12.92 18.01
N THR A 6 -6.00 11.79 17.38
CA THR A 6 -4.90 11.13 16.66
C THR A 6 -5.39 10.66 15.30
N TRP A 7 -4.44 10.27 14.48
CA TRP A 7 -4.72 9.63 13.20
C TRP A 7 -3.79 8.45 13.00
N SER A 8 -4.25 7.48 12.23
CA SER A 8 -3.42 6.35 11.82
C SER A 8 -3.86 5.86 10.45
N ALA A 9 -2.93 5.29 9.73
CA ALA A 9 -3.18 4.68 8.44
C ALA A 9 -2.16 3.58 8.21
N ASN A 10 -2.57 2.52 7.53
CA ASN A 10 -1.69 1.39 7.26
C ASN A 10 -2.01 0.80 5.89
N ALA A 11 -0.99 0.62 5.06
CA ALA A 11 -1.11 0.03 3.75
C ALA A 11 -0.75 -1.44 3.80
N LYS A 12 -1.48 -2.25 3.04
CA LYS A 12 -1.23 -3.68 2.93
C LYS A 12 -1.54 -4.14 1.52
N LEU A 13 -1.03 -5.32 1.19
CA LEU A 13 -1.35 -5.98 -0.07
C LEU A 13 -2.83 -6.33 -0.09
N SER A 14 -3.52 -5.98 -1.17
CA SER A 14 -4.93 -6.27 -1.35
C SER A 14 -5.07 -7.32 -2.44
N GLY A 15 -5.81 -8.39 -2.14
CA GLY A 15 -6.03 -9.45 -3.08
C GLY A 15 -4.82 -10.33 -3.31
N ASP A 16 -4.85 -11.09 -4.38
CA ASP A 16 -3.80 -12.03 -4.74
C ASP A 16 -3.13 -11.57 -6.04
N PRO A 17 -1.87 -11.12 -6.00
CA PRO A 17 -1.18 -10.70 -7.22
C PRO A 17 -0.93 -11.85 -8.20
N CYS A 18 -1.06 -13.09 -7.74
CA CYS A 18 -0.94 -14.28 -8.58
C CYS A 18 -2.25 -14.68 -9.24
N LYS A 19 -3.35 -14.06 -8.87
CA LYS A 19 -4.67 -14.42 -9.38
C LYS A 19 -4.75 -14.19 -10.89
N GLY A 20 -5.22 -15.17 -11.61
CA GLY A 20 -5.35 -15.11 -13.06
C GLY A 20 -4.07 -15.44 -13.82
N LEU A 21 -2.99 -15.74 -13.13
CA LEU A 21 -1.71 -16.10 -13.75
C LEU A 21 -1.60 -17.62 -13.80
N SER A 22 -1.81 -18.19 -14.95
CA SER A 22 -1.76 -19.64 -15.14
C SER A 22 -0.30 -20.09 -15.16
N GLY A 23 0.11 -20.84 -14.13
CA GLY A 23 1.46 -21.36 -14.04
C GLY A 23 2.55 -20.30 -13.98
N SER A 24 2.19 -19.05 -13.98
CA SER A 24 3.14 -17.96 -13.95
C SER A 24 3.43 -17.55 -12.52
N THR A 25 4.68 -17.18 -12.28
CA THR A 25 5.09 -16.62 -11.00
C THR A 25 5.39 -15.14 -11.11
N SER A 26 5.11 -14.55 -12.27
CA SER A 26 5.41 -13.15 -12.52
C SER A 26 4.16 -12.30 -12.54
N ALA A 27 4.21 -11.12 -11.96
CA ALA A 27 3.14 -10.15 -11.95
C ALA A 27 3.70 -8.77 -12.32
N LEU A 28 2.88 -7.95 -12.96
CA LEU A 28 3.24 -6.58 -13.31
C LEU A 28 2.45 -5.56 -12.49
N ARG A 29 1.42 -5.99 -11.78
CA ARG A 29 0.57 -5.09 -11.00
C ARG A 29 0.36 -5.61 -9.60
N CYS A 30 0.22 -4.68 -8.69
CA CYS A 30 -0.08 -4.97 -7.30
C CYS A 30 -1.19 -4.05 -6.81
N SER A 31 -2.25 -4.63 -6.28
CA SER A 31 -3.31 -3.87 -5.63
C SER A 31 -2.98 -3.70 -4.17
N TYR A 32 -3.23 -2.52 -3.64
CA TYR A 32 -3.03 -2.24 -2.22
C TYR A 32 -4.29 -1.68 -1.60
N GLU A 33 -4.39 -1.82 -0.28
CA GLU A 33 -5.48 -1.29 0.50
C GLU A 33 -4.89 -0.51 1.69
N VAL A 34 -5.39 0.69 1.91
CA VAL A 34 -5.02 1.50 3.07
C VAL A 34 -6.22 1.57 4.00
N SER A 35 -6.05 1.05 5.20
CA SER A 35 -7.04 1.19 6.27
C SER A 35 -6.64 2.39 7.11
N TYR A 36 -7.61 3.25 7.45
CA TYR A 36 -7.30 4.47 8.17
C TYR A 36 -8.37 4.82 9.19
N ASN A 37 -7.93 5.58 10.19
CA ASN A 37 -8.79 6.21 11.16
C ASN A 37 -8.18 7.57 11.47
N ASN A 38 -8.81 8.63 11.00
CA ASN A 38 -8.32 9.99 11.15
C ASN A 38 -9.32 10.80 11.97
N GLN A 39 -9.00 11.01 13.23
CA GLN A 39 -9.82 11.81 14.16
C GLN A 39 -9.51 13.30 14.08
N CYS A 40 -8.53 13.68 13.25
CA CYS A 40 -8.13 15.05 13.09
C CYS A 40 -9.15 15.81 12.22
N GLY A 41 -9.19 17.13 12.36
CA GLY A 41 -10.07 17.97 11.55
C GLY A 41 -9.54 18.27 10.16
N SER A 42 -8.39 17.74 9.80
CA SER A 42 -7.77 17.94 8.49
C SER A 42 -7.27 16.61 7.92
N SER A 43 -7.14 16.54 6.60
CA SER A 43 -6.59 15.36 5.96
C SER A 43 -5.09 15.24 6.23
N LYS A 44 -4.62 14.00 6.18
CA LYS A 44 -3.21 13.66 6.30
C LYS A 44 -2.77 12.98 5.01
N SER A 45 -1.50 12.68 4.90
CA SER A 45 -1.00 11.91 3.75
C SER A 45 0.01 10.89 4.21
N ILE A 46 0.06 9.77 3.49
CA ILE A 46 1.06 8.73 3.69
C ILE A 46 1.67 8.39 2.34
N THR A 47 2.82 7.74 2.39
CA THR A 47 3.45 7.22 1.17
C THR A 47 3.33 5.70 1.18
N VAL A 48 2.84 5.15 0.08
CA VAL A 48 2.74 3.70 -0.12
C VAL A 48 3.82 3.29 -1.10
N THR A 49 4.60 2.30 -0.74
CA THR A 49 5.67 1.77 -1.58
C THR A 49 5.42 0.29 -1.84
N VAL A 50 5.58 -0.12 -3.09
CA VAL A 50 5.40 -1.50 -3.51
C VAL A 50 6.71 -2.04 -4.05
N THR A 51 7.13 -3.18 -3.55
CA THR A 51 8.35 -3.85 -3.97
C THR A 51 8.07 -5.31 -4.30
N GLY A 52 8.95 -5.91 -5.07
CA GLY A 52 8.91 -7.33 -5.38
C GLY A 52 10.32 -7.81 -5.69
N ARG A 53 10.44 -9.08 -6.04
CA ARG A 53 11.73 -9.65 -6.46
C ARG A 53 11.62 -10.21 -7.87
N SER A 54 12.64 -9.96 -8.67
CA SER A 54 12.76 -10.54 -9.99
C SER A 54 13.15 -12.02 -9.90
N ASP A 55 13.18 -12.72 -11.03
CA ASP A 55 13.52 -14.14 -11.07
C ASP A 55 14.92 -14.43 -10.54
N ASN A 56 15.84 -13.47 -10.64
CA ASN A 56 17.20 -13.62 -10.11
C ASN A 56 17.32 -13.18 -8.65
N GLY A 57 16.21 -12.88 -7.99
CA GLY A 57 16.19 -12.55 -6.57
C GLY A 57 16.48 -11.10 -6.22
N GLN A 58 16.68 -10.24 -7.21
CA GLN A 58 16.93 -8.83 -6.95
C GLN A 58 15.64 -8.09 -6.57
N ILE A 59 15.77 -7.13 -5.65
CA ILE A 59 14.64 -6.32 -5.25
C ILE A 59 14.33 -5.30 -6.35
N VAL A 60 13.06 -5.24 -6.74
CA VAL A 60 12.56 -4.29 -7.72
C VAL A 60 11.50 -3.44 -7.02
N THR A 61 11.66 -2.13 -7.10
CA THR A 61 10.66 -1.19 -6.56
C THR A 61 9.74 -0.77 -7.69
N ALA A 62 8.44 -1.05 -7.53
CA ALA A 62 7.44 -0.62 -8.50
C ALA A 62 7.27 0.90 -8.49
N GLY A 63 7.36 1.47 -7.31
CA GLY A 63 7.22 2.90 -7.13
C GLY A 63 6.58 3.23 -5.79
N SER A 64 6.44 4.53 -5.58
CA SER A 64 5.79 5.06 -4.40
C SER A 64 4.70 6.02 -4.83
N THR A 65 3.61 6.06 -4.06
CA THR A 65 2.53 7.00 -4.32
C THR A 65 2.08 7.62 -3.00
N SER A 66 1.66 8.88 -3.06
CA SER A 66 1.07 9.55 -1.92
C SER A 66 -0.42 9.25 -1.89
N VAL A 67 -0.93 8.90 -0.72
CA VAL A 67 -2.34 8.65 -0.51
C VAL A 67 -2.86 9.66 0.50
N SER A 68 -3.92 10.37 0.14
CA SER A 68 -4.57 11.31 1.03
C SER A 68 -5.50 10.56 1.98
N ILE A 69 -5.37 10.85 3.27
CA ILE A 69 -6.18 10.23 4.31
C ILE A 69 -7.20 11.27 4.78
N PRO A 70 -8.46 11.14 4.37
CA PRO A 70 -9.48 12.10 4.78
C PRO A 70 -9.84 11.93 6.25
N THR A 71 -10.59 12.88 6.77
CA THR A 71 -11.14 12.77 8.13
C THR A 71 -12.12 11.59 8.20
N GLY A 72 -12.17 10.94 9.36
CA GLY A 72 -13.04 9.78 9.56
C GLY A 72 -12.30 8.46 9.45
N SER A 73 -13.05 7.39 9.36
CA SER A 73 -12.52 6.02 9.23
C SER A 73 -12.94 5.44 7.90
N GLY A 74 -12.10 4.61 7.32
CA GLY A 74 -12.44 3.96 6.07
C GLY A 74 -11.25 3.23 5.46
N LYS A 75 -11.40 2.93 4.17
CA LYS A 75 -10.39 2.22 3.40
C LYS A 75 -10.26 2.86 2.02
N LYS A 76 -9.03 2.89 1.53
CA LYS A 76 -8.74 3.30 0.15
C LYS A 76 -7.97 2.19 -0.55
N THR A 77 -8.21 2.03 -1.83
CA THR A 77 -7.53 1.02 -2.64
C THR A 77 -6.85 1.68 -3.82
N GLY A 78 -5.86 1.00 -4.36
CA GLY A 78 -5.16 1.47 -5.54
C GLY A 78 -4.33 0.37 -6.15
N VAL A 79 -3.68 0.68 -7.26
CA VAL A 79 -2.85 -0.28 -7.99
C VAL A 79 -1.55 0.41 -8.37
N ILE A 80 -0.43 -0.26 -8.11
CA ILE A 80 0.88 0.19 -8.57
C ILE A 80 1.44 -0.91 -9.47
N GLY A 81 1.89 -0.51 -10.67
CA GLY A 81 2.45 -1.44 -11.64
C GLY A 81 3.97 -1.49 -11.58
N PHE A 82 4.53 -2.63 -12.00
CA PHE A 82 5.97 -2.80 -12.19
C PHE A 82 6.31 -2.62 -13.65
N ASP A 83 7.50 -2.10 -13.93
CA ASP A 83 8.00 -1.96 -15.30
C ASP A 83 8.37 -3.31 -15.91
N SER A 84 8.72 -4.27 -15.06
CA SER A 84 9.08 -5.62 -15.50
C SER A 84 8.46 -6.64 -14.55
N GLY A 85 8.38 -7.88 -15.00
CA GLY A 85 7.79 -8.94 -14.20
C GLY A 85 8.58 -9.21 -12.92
N VAL A 86 7.86 -9.43 -11.85
CA VAL A 86 8.41 -9.84 -10.55
C VAL A 86 7.65 -11.06 -10.10
N ARG A 87 8.25 -11.83 -9.20
CA ARG A 87 7.58 -12.99 -8.62
C ARG A 87 6.37 -12.51 -7.82
N CYS A 88 5.19 -12.98 -8.19
CA CYS A 88 3.95 -12.50 -7.54
C CYS A 88 3.91 -12.83 -6.05
N GLY A 89 4.55 -13.92 -5.62
CA GLY A 89 4.63 -14.26 -4.20
C GLY A 89 5.60 -13.42 -3.40
N SER A 90 6.44 -12.60 -4.08
CA SER A 90 7.42 -11.76 -3.41
C SER A 90 6.94 -10.31 -3.26
N ILE A 91 5.78 -9.98 -3.80
CA ILE A 91 5.27 -8.62 -3.77
C ILE A 91 4.92 -8.23 -2.34
N SER A 92 5.36 -7.05 -1.96
CA SER A 92 5.18 -6.52 -0.63
C SER A 92 4.75 -5.06 -0.72
N VAL A 93 3.80 -4.70 0.12
CA VAL A 93 3.31 -3.32 0.23
C VAL A 93 3.69 -2.80 1.60
N SER A 94 4.29 -1.61 1.61
CA SER A 94 4.61 -0.93 2.85
C SER A 94 4.13 0.51 2.78
N GLY A 95 3.87 1.05 3.94
CA GLY A 95 3.43 2.44 4.04
C GLY A 95 2.48 2.61 5.19
N GLY A 96 2.38 3.83 5.63
CA GLY A 96 1.49 4.18 6.71
C GLY A 96 2.02 5.36 7.49
N GLY A 97 1.28 5.70 8.51
CA GLY A 97 1.67 6.77 9.41
C GLY A 97 0.70 6.87 10.55
N SER A 98 1.11 7.59 11.55
CA SER A 98 0.28 7.86 12.71
C SER A 98 0.83 9.08 13.44
N GLY A 99 0.01 9.67 14.26
CA GLY A 99 0.46 10.81 15.04
C GLY A 99 -0.69 11.53 15.70
N ASN A 100 -0.32 12.61 16.34
CA ASN A 100 -1.29 13.53 16.93
C ASN A 100 -1.71 14.57 15.90
N CYS A 101 -2.86 15.15 16.11
CA CYS A 101 -3.30 16.28 15.27
C CYS A 101 -2.50 17.58 15.60
#